data_b81390aeb5f93b46650953cae109236e
#
_entry.id   b81390aeb5f93b46650953cae109236e
#
_cell.length_a   1.000
_cell.length_b   1.000
_cell.length_c   1.000
_cell.angle_alpha   90.00
_cell.angle_beta   90.00
_cell.angle_gamma   90.00
#
_symmetry.space_group_name_H-M   'P 1'
#
loop_
_entity.id
_entity.type
_entity.pdbx_description
1 polymer ?
#
loop_
_entity_poly.entity_id
_entity_poly.type
_entity_poly.pdbx_seq_one_letter_code
_entity_poly.pdbx_strand_id
1 'polypeptide(L)'
;MIISSANDYREAAKRRLPPFLFHYIDGGAYAEYTLKRNVEDLSKIALRQRVLNDMSQLSLETKLFDETLSMPVALSPVGLTGMYARRGEVQAAVAADKKGIPFTLSTVSVCPIEEVAPAIQRPMWFQLYVLRDRGFMKNALERAKAAGCSTLVFTVDMPVPGARYRDAHSGMSGPNAAMRRYMQSCFHPHWAWNVGLMGRPHDLGNISKYLGKPTGLEDYIGWLGSNFDPSISWKDLEWIREFWDGPMVIKGILDPEDAKDAVRFGADGIVVSNHGGRQLDGVLSSARALPPIADAVKGDIKILADSGIRNGLDVVRMLALGADTCMLGRAFVYALGAAGGEGVSNLLELIDKEMRVAMTLTGAKTIADITSDCLVKLEKELVG
;
A
#
# COMPACT_ATOMS: atom_id res chain seq x y z
N MET A 1 -12.22 10.82 -20.84
CA MET A 1 -13.02 10.26 -19.72
C MET A 1 -12.95 11.27 -18.59
N ILE A 2 -14.09 11.60 -17.98
CA ILE A 2 -14.13 12.43 -16.78
C ILE A 2 -13.66 11.55 -15.62
N ILE A 3 -12.76 12.06 -14.81
CA ILE A 3 -12.23 11.39 -13.61
C ILE A 3 -12.86 12.05 -12.38
N SER A 4 -13.59 11.27 -11.61
CA SER A 4 -14.25 11.70 -10.37
C SER A 4 -14.02 10.73 -9.20
N SER A 5 -13.38 9.59 -9.45
CA SER A 5 -13.17 8.55 -8.47
C SER A 5 -11.93 7.69 -8.77
N ALA A 6 -11.46 6.91 -7.79
CA ALA A 6 -10.43 5.90 -8.02
C ALA A 6 -10.87 4.82 -9.03
N ASN A 7 -12.17 4.56 -9.14
CA ASN A 7 -12.68 3.59 -10.12
C ASN A 7 -12.56 4.10 -11.55
N ASP A 8 -12.74 5.41 -11.79
CA ASP A 8 -12.48 5.99 -13.10
C ASP A 8 -11.01 5.88 -13.49
N TYR A 9 -10.09 6.08 -12.52
CA TYR A 9 -8.67 5.82 -12.72
C TYR A 9 -8.38 4.35 -13.02
N ARG A 10 -9.07 3.42 -12.36
CA ARG A 10 -8.94 1.98 -12.66
C ARG A 10 -9.32 1.68 -14.11
N GLU A 11 -10.46 2.21 -14.58
CA GLU A 11 -10.89 2.01 -15.97
C GLU A 11 -9.97 2.70 -16.99
N ALA A 12 -9.42 3.87 -16.65
CA ALA A 12 -8.41 4.54 -17.48
C ALA A 12 -7.10 3.75 -17.55
N ALA A 13 -6.61 3.26 -16.41
CA ALA A 13 -5.41 2.43 -16.33
C ALA A 13 -5.59 1.12 -17.13
N LYS A 14 -6.77 0.48 -17.05
CA LYS A 14 -7.10 -0.73 -17.82
C LYS A 14 -6.96 -0.53 -19.33
N ARG A 15 -7.33 0.64 -19.84
CA ARG A 15 -7.20 0.96 -21.27
C ARG A 15 -5.76 1.30 -21.68
N ARG A 16 -4.98 1.84 -20.77
CA ARG A 16 -3.64 2.36 -21.06
C ARG A 16 -2.53 1.33 -20.86
N LEU A 17 -2.69 0.46 -19.87
CA LEU A 17 -1.68 -0.53 -19.48
C LEU A 17 -1.83 -1.83 -20.29
N PRO A 18 -0.73 -2.49 -20.66
CA PRO A 18 -0.79 -3.85 -21.15
C PRO A 18 -1.51 -4.77 -20.15
N PRO A 19 -2.31 -5.74 -20.61
CA PRO A 19 -3.09 -6.62 -19.75
C PRO A 19 -2.30 -7.31 -18.64
N PHE A 20 -1.06 -7.73 -18.91
CA PHE A 20 -0.22 -8.38 -17.90
C PHE A 20 0.06 -7.48 -16.68
N LEU A 21 0.27 -6.17 -16.89
CA LEU A 21 0.47 -5.21 -15.80
C LEU A 21 -0.84 -4.83 -15.13
N PHE A 22 -1.89 -4.59 -15.91
CA PHE A 22 -3.19 -4.27 -15.33
C PHE A 22 -3.68 -5.40 -14.43
N HIS A 23 -3.65 -6.64 -14.90
CA HIS A 23 -4.10 -7.80 -14.11
C HIS A 23 -3.19 -8.10 -12.93
N TYR A 24 -1.89 -7.83 -13.04
CA TYR A 24 -0.97 -7.97 -11.91
C TYR A 24 -1.36 -7.07 -10.74
N ILE A 25 -1.68 -5.78 -10.97
CA ILE A 25 -2.06 -4.88 -9.87
C ILE A 25 -3.53 -5.02 -9.46
N ASP A 26 -4.43 -5.28 -10.41
CA ASP A 26 -5.86 -5.39 -10.17
C ASP A 26 -6.25 -6.72 -9.53
N GLY A 27 -5.49 -7.77 -9.79
CA GLY A 27 -5.75 -9.13 -9.36
C GLY A 27 -5.49 -9.40 -7.87
N GLY A 28 -6.07 -10.50 -7.41
CA GLY A 28 -5.90 -11.09 -6.10
C GLY A 28 -5.36 -12.52 -6.17
N ALA A 29 -5.41 -13.22 -5.04
CA ALA A 29 -5.05 -14.62 -4.92
C ALA A 29 -6.27 -15.53 -5.14
N TYR A 30 -6.03 -16.72 -5.66
CA TYR A 30 -7.04 -17.78 -5.90
C TYR A 30 -8.31 -17.26 -6.60
N ALA A 31 -9.48 -17.44 -6.00
CA ALA A 31 -10.78 -17.01 -6.52
C ALA A 31 -11.14 -15.54 -6.20
N GLU A 32 -10.23 -14.82 -5.54
CA GLU A 32 -10.36 -13.39 -5.23
C GLU A 32 -11.53 -13.05 -4.29
N TYR A 33 -11.93 -13.95 -3.41
CA TYR A 33 -12.98 -13.68 -2.42
C TYR A 33 -12.55 -12.58 -1.43
N THR A 34 -11.33 -12.66 -0.89
CA THR A 34 -10.80 -11.64 0.02
C THR A 34 -10.65 -10.29 -0.68
N LEU A 35 -10.20 -10.28 -1.93
CA LEU A 35 -10.11 -9.07 -2.74
C LEU A 35 -11.46 -8.33 -2.83
N LYS A 36 -12.53 -9.06 -3.12
CA LYS A 36 -13.89 -8.51 -3.22
C LYS A 36 -14.41 -8.05 -1.86
N ARG A 37 -14.27 -8.90 -0.83
CA ARG A 37 -14.67 -8.57 0.55
C ARG A 37 -14.01 -7.31 1.10
N ASN A 38 -12.75 -7.06 0.76
CA ASN A 38 -12.06 -5.84 1.19
C ASN A 38 -12.80 -4.55 0.80
N VAL A 39 -13.48 -4.54 -0.35
CA VAL A 39 -14.27 -3.39 -0.80
C VAL A 39 -15.72 -3.48 -0.30
N GLU A 40 -16.31 -4.66 -0.38
CA GLU A 40 -17.72 -4.87 0.00
C GLU A 40 -17.96 -4.62 1.48
N ASP A 41 -17.10 -5.14 2.35
CA ASP A 41 -17.26 -4.96 3.80
C ASP A 41 -17.11 -3.49 4.21
N LEU A 42 -16.16 -2.74 3.61
CA LEU A 42 -16.07 -1.29 3.81
C LEU A 42 -17.37 -0.57 3.37
N SER A 43 -17.93 -0.96 2.23
CA SER A 43 -19.14 -0.32 1.70
C SER A 43 -20.36 -0.53 2.60
N LYS A 44 -20.39 -1.60 3.39
CA LYS A 44 -21.49 -1.93 4.33
C LYS A 44 -21.41 -1.16 5.65
N ILE A 45 -20.29 -0.49 5.93
CA ILE A 45 -20.13 0.28 7.16
C ILE A 45 -20.88 1.59 7.03
N ALA A 46 -21.96 1.75 7.78
CA ALA A 46 -22.78 2.95 7.78
C ALA A 46 -22.19 4.00 8.74
N LEU A 47 -22.00 5.22 8.23
CA LEU A 47 -21.62 6.37 9.05
C LEU A 47 -22.86 7.05 9.65
N ARG A 48 -22.73 7.52 10.88
CA ARG A 48 -23.78 8.24 11.59
C ARG A 48 -23.76 9.70 11.19
N GLN A 49 -24.76 10.12 10.43
CA GLN A 49 -24.89 11.51 10.02
C GLN A 49 -25.27 12.41 11.20
N ARG A 50 -24.63 13.57 11.29
CA ARG A 50 -24.90 14.64 12.25
C ARG A 50 -25.12 15.96 11.50
N VAL A 51 -25.96 16.81 12.02
CA VAL A 51 -26.30 18.08 11.41
C VAL A 51 -26.11 19.26 12.38
N LEU A 52 -26.02 20.48 11.84
CA LEU A 52 -25.92 21.73 12.58
C LEU A 52 -24.71 21.80 13.54
N ASN A 53 -23.60 21.14 13.19
CA ASN A 53 -22.32 21.31 13.84
C ASN A 53 -21.53 22.41 13.13
N ASP A 54 -20.89 23.29 13.88
CA ASP A 54 -19.95 24.25 13.32
C ASP A 54 -18.67 23.53 12.87
N MET A 55 -18.42 23.51 11.58
CA MET A 55 -17.26 22.83 10.94
C MET A 55 -16.26 23.82 10.34
N SER A 56 -16.31 25.11 10.74
CA SER A 56 -15.41 26.16 10.21
C SER A 56 -13.92 25.91 10.46
N GLN A 57 -13.59 25.12 11.48
CA GLN A 57 -12.21 24.77 11.89
C GLN A 57 -11.86 23.32 11.58
N LEU A 58 -12.47 22.72 10.53
CA LEU A 58 -12.18 21.34 10.13
C LEU A 58 -10.74 21.18 9.67
N SER A 59 -10.01 20.25 10.26
CA SER A 59 -8.62 19.90 9.93
C SER A 59 -8.47 18.40 9.69
N LEU A 60 -7.74 18.03 8.61
CA LEU A 60 -7.32 16.66 8.34
C LEU A 60 -5.91 16.37 8.89
N GLU A 61 -5.23 17.40 9.42
CA GLU A 61 -3.89 17.25 9.96
C GLU A 61 -3.85 16.23 11.10
N THR A 62 -2.83 15.38 11.10
CA THR A 62 -2.60 14.38 12.14
C THR A 62 -1.11 14.16 12.36
N LYS A 63 -0.77 13.55 13.48
CA LYS A 63 0.61 13.12 13.80
C LYS A 63 0.72 11.61 13.76
N LEU A 64 1.75 11.12 13.12
CA LEU A 64 2.10 9.70 13.10
C LEU A 64 3.61 9.58 13.32
N PHE A 65 4.01 8.90 14.38
CA PHE A 65 5.38 8.91 14.89
C PHE A 65 5.86 10.36 15.09
N ASP A 66 7.01 10.73 14.57
CA ASP A 66 7.56 12.10 14.64
C ASP A 66 7.15 12.99 13.45
N GLU A 67 6.24 12.50 12.59
CA GLU A 67 5.85 13.22 11.39
C GLU A 67 4.46 13.86 11.52
N THR A 68 4.32 15.11 11.03
CA THR A 68 3.02 15.75 10.81
C THR A 68 2.57 15.46 9.38
N LEU A 69 1.37 14.91 9.25
CA LEU A 69 0.75 14.56 7.97
C LEU A 69 -0.40 15.51 7.68
N SER A 70 -0.53 15.95 6.44
CA SER A 70 -1.65 16.81 6.01
C SER A 70 -3.02 16.13 6.08
N MET A 71 -3.02 14.81 6.03
CA MET A 71 -4.19 13.93 6.21
C MET A 71 -3.72 12.54 6.66
N PRO A 72 -4.54 11.70 7.33
CA PRO A 72 -4.16 10.40 7.87
C PRO A 72 -4.04 9.32 6.78
N VAL A 73 -3.18 9.59 5.79
CA VAL A 73 -2.98 8.71 4.63
C VAL A 73 -1.49 8.61 4.31
N ALA A 74 -1.04 7.41 3.92
CA ALA A 74 0.27 7.15 3.34
C ALA A 74 0.13 6.34 2.05
N LEU A 75 1.10 6.41 1.13
CA LEU A 75 1.14 5.52 -0.02
C LEU A 75 1.81 4.20 0.35
N SER A 76 1.07 3.09 0.17
CA SER A 76 1.53 1.72 0.47
C SER A 76 2.73 1.32 -0.39
N PRO A 77 3.57 0.40 0.10
CA PRO A 77 4.60 -0.19 -0.75
C PRO A 77 3.97 -1.05 -1.84
N VAL A 78 4.22 -0.70 -3.09
CA VAL A 78 3.80 -1.47 -4.26
C VAL A 78 5.00 -1.74 -5.14
N GLY A 79 5.26 -3.02 -5.43
CA GLY A 79 6.36 -3.43 -6.30
C GLY A 79 6.11 -3.05 -7.77
N LEU A 80 7.20 -2.92 -8.52
CA LEU A 80 7.17 -2.67 -9.97
C LEU A 80 6.43 -1.39 -10.38
N THR A 81 6.32 -0.40 -9.51
CA THR A 81 5.51 0.81 -9.77
C THR A 81 6.04 1.60 -10.97
N GLY A 82 7.34 1.55 -11.26
CA GLY A 82 7.95 2.12 -12.46
C GLY A 82 7.53 1.48 -13.78
N MET A 83 6.84 0.34 -13.74
CA MET A 83 6.24 -0.27 -14.94
C MET A 83 4.88 0.34 -15.33
N TYR A 84 4.23 1.08 -14.42
CA TYR A 84 2.92 1.70 -14.67
C TYR A 84 3.03 3.10 -15.26
N ALA A 85 4.07 3.83 -14.87
CA ALA A 85 4.46 5.11 -15.45
C ALA A 85 5.99 5.19 -15.51
N ARG A 86 6.52 6.05 -16.37
CA ARG A 86 7.98 6.28 -16.48
C ARG A 86 8.54 6.68 -15.12
N ARG A 87 9.43 5.85 -14.55
CA ARG A 87 9.98 6.07 -13.19
C ARG A 87 8.88 6.33 -12.16
N GLY A 88 7.87 5.44 -12.12
CA GLY A 88 6.61 5.65 -11.41
C GLY A 88 6.77 5.84 -9.90
N GLU A 89 7.75 5.18 -9.27
CA GLU A 89 8.05 5.37 -7.84
C GLU A 89 8.43 6.83 -7.55
N VAL A 90 9.27 7.43 -8.40
CA VAL A 90 9.67 8.84 -8.25
C VAL A 90 8.45 9.75 -8.40
N GLN A 91 7.61 9.52 -9.42
CA GLN A 91 6.42 10.32 -9.65
C GLN A 91 5.42 10.23 -8.47
N ALA A 92 5.21 9.02 -7.94
CA ALA A 92 4.32 8.81 -6.80
C ALA A 92 4.88 9.44 -5.52
N ALA A 93 6.19 9.32 -5.28
CA ALA A 93 6.87 9.93 -4.15
C ALA A 93 6.76 11.46 -4.17
N VAL A 94 7.01 12.09 -5.34
CA VAL A 94 6.87 13.55 -5.50
C VAL A 94 5.42 14.01 -5.29
N ALA A 95 4.43 13.24 -5.74
CA ALA A 95 3.03 13.57 -5.50
C ALA A 95 2.65 13.46 -4.01
N ALA A 96 3.15 12.45 -3.31
CA ALA A 96 2.95 12.27 -1.87
C ALA A 96 3.64 13.39 -1.06
N ASP A 97 4.89 13.72 -1.41
CA ASP A 97 5.67 14.79 -0.77
C ASP A 97 4.96 16.15 -0.88
N LYS A 98 4.50 16.52 -2.08
CA LYS A 98 3.71 17.74 -2.32
C LYS A 98 2.41 17.78 -1.52
N LYS A 99 1.78 16.62 -1.32
CA LYS A 99 0.55 16.52 -0.50
C LYS A 99 0.86 16.54 1.00
N GLY A 100 2.11 16.36 1.41
CA GLY A 100 2.50 16.29 2.82
C GLY A 100 2.14 14.97 3.49
N ILE A 101 2.23 13.86 2.76
CA ILE A 101 1.98 12.49 3.25
C ILE A 101 3.17 11.57 2.93
N PRO A 102 3.39 10.47 3.69
CA PRO A 102 4.47 9.54 3.43
C PRO A 102 4.29 8.73 2.14
N PHE A 103 5.41 8.48 1.46
CA PHE A 103 5.53 7.47 0.41
C PHE A 103 6.36 6.30 0.92
N THR A 104 5.89 5.07 0.73
CA THR A 104 6.64 3.86 1.11
C THR A 104 7.23 3.20 -0.13
N LEU A 105 8.56 3.17 -0.23
CA LEU A 105 9.26 2.49 -1.31
C LEU A 105 9.32 0.98 -1.06
N SER A 106 8.93 0.18 -2.05
CA SER A 106 8.99 -1.28 -1.96
C SER A 106 10.42 -1.82 -2.16
N THR A 107 10.77 -2.92 -1.49
CA THR A 107 11.97 -3.73 -1.76
C THR A 107 12.13 -4.02 -3.26
N VAL A 108 11.02 -4.31 -3.93
CA VAL A 108 10.96 -4.74 -5.35
C VAL A 108 10.49 -3.61 -6.27
N SER A 109 10.91 -2.39 -5.97
CA SER A 109 10.72 -1.22 -6.84
C SER A 109 11.62 -1.27 -8.08
N VAL A 110 11.16 -0.64 -9.16
CA VAL A 110 11.98 -0.41 -10.36
C VAL A 110 13.02 0.68 -10.10
N CYS A 111 12.61 1.78 -9.45
CA CYS A 111 13.54 2.83 -9.03
C CYS A 111 14.23 2.43 -7.73
N PRO A 112 15.56 2.48 -7.63
CA PRO A 112 16.27 2.22 -6.38
C PRO A 112 16.07 3.38 -5.37
N ILE A 113 16.41 3.09 -4.11
CA ILE A 113 16.36 4.06 -3.01
C ILE A 113 17.05 5.39 -3.39
N GLU A 114 18.24 5.31 -3.99
CA GLU A 114 19.09 6.45 -4.33
C GLU A 114 18.58 7.30 -5.50
N GLU A 115 17.56 6.81 -6.20
CA GLU A 115 16.87 7.59 -7.24
C GLU A 115 15.63 8.30 -6.68
N VAL A 116 14.91 7.64 -5.76
CA VAL A 116 13.67 8.18 -5.21
C VAL A 116 13.95 9.21 -4.12
N ALA A 117 14.85 8.91 -3.17
CA ALA A 117 15.11 9.78 -2.03
C ALA A 117 15.51 11.22 -2.40
N PRO A 118 16.42 11.47 -3.38
CA PRO A 118 16.79 12.84 -3.75
C PRO A 118 15.70 13.64 -4.46
N ALA A 119 14.62 12.98 -4.92
CA ALA A 119 13.53 13.62 -5.65
C ALA A 119 12.48 14.26 -4.74
N ILE A 120 12.55 14.03 -3.42
CA ILE A 120 11.57 14.47 -2.43
C ILE A 120 12.28 15.17 -1.26
N GLN A 121 11.55 15.98 -0.53
CA GLN A 121 12.06 16.70 0.66
C GLN A 121 11.71 15.98 1.95
N ARG A 122 10.51 15.40 2.05
CA ARG A 122 10.09 14.60 3.18
C ARG A 122 10.82 13.26 3.18
N PRO A 123 11.32 12.77 4.33
CA PRO A 123 11.83 11.41 4.43
C PRO A 123 10.81 10.38 3.93
N MET A 124 11.23 9.45 3.06
CA MET A 124 10.36 8.35 2.65
C MET A 124 10.44 7.20 3.64
N TRP A 125 9.44 6.34 3.61
CA TRP A 125 9.44 5.05 4.29
C TRP A 125 10.02 3.97 3.37
N PHE A 126 10.69 2.99 3.95
CA PHE A 126 11.22 1.86 3.20
C PHE A 126 10.54 0.56 3.63
N GLN A 127 10.08 -0.24 2.67
CA GLN A 127 9.50 -1.54 2.96
C GLN A 127 10.49 -2.65 2.67
N LEU A 128 10.66 -3.57 3.63
CA LEU A 128 11.49 -4.75 3.54
C LEU A 128 10.65 -6.03 3.72
N TYR A 129 10.91 -7.04 2.88
CA TYR A 129 10.37 -8.38 3.04
C TYR A 129 11.26 -9.25 3.93
N VAL A 130 10.66 -10.33 4.44
CA VAL A 130 11.39 -11.43 5.05
C VAL A 130 12.06 -12.26 3.97
N LEU A 131 13.37 -12.21 3.89
CA LEU A 131 14.16 -12.87 2.85
C LEU A 131 15.26 -13.76 3.45
N ARG A 132 15.58 -14.88 2.77
CA ARG A 132 16.70 -15.77 3.15
C ARG A 132 18.04 -15.08 3.05
N ASP A 133 18.22 -14.24 2.03
CA ASP A 133 19.45 -13.46 1.84
C ASP A 133 19.54 -12.33 2.87
N ARG A 134 20.08 -12.64 4.05
CA ARG A 134 20.31 -11.67 5.12
C ARG A 134 21.33 -10.60 4.74
N GLY A 135 22.27 -10.92 3.85
CA GLY A 135 23.21 -9.95 3.28
C GLY A 135 22.51 -8.87 2.48
N PHE A 136 21.56 -9.26 1.62
CA PHE A 136 20.70 -8.31 0.92
C PHE A 136 19.88 -7.47 1.88
N MET A 137 19.22 -8.08 2.88
CA MET A 137 18.40 -7.35 3.85
C MET A 137 19.24 -6.29 4.57
N LYS A 138 20.43 -6.64 5.04
CA LYS A 138 21.35 -5.71 5.70
C LYS A 138 21.76 -4.58 4.77
N ASN A 139 22.19 -4.90 3.55
CA ASN A 139 22.56 -3.90 2.53
C ASN A 139 21.40 -2.93 2.23
N ALA A 140 20.18 -3.44 2.08
CA ALA A 140 18.99 -2.61 1.84
C ALA A 140 18.69 -1.67 3.01
N LEU A 141 18.82 -2.14 4.26
CA LEU A 141 18.66 -1.31 5.47
C LEU A 141 19.74 -0.23 5.58
N GLU A 142 21.03 -0.58 5.32
CA GLU A 142 22.14 0.38 5.29
C GLU A 142 21.87 1.51 4.28
N ARG A 143 21.44 1.14 3.08
CA ARG A 143 21.12 2.11 2.02
C ARG A 143 19.90 2.95 2.37
N ALA A 144 18.87 2.37 2.98
CA ALA A 144 17.70 3.11 3.45
C ALA A 144 18.07 4.13 4.54
N LYS A 145 18.91 3.74 5.52
CA LYS A 145 19.45 4.67 6.54
C LYS A 145 20.27 5.77 5.90
N ALA A 146 21.20 5.45 5.01
CA ALA A 146 22.04 6.42 4.31
C ALA A 146 21.24 7.41 3.45
N ALA A 147 20.10 6.99 2.91
CA ALA A 147 19.18 7.81 2.16
C ALA A 147 18.21 8.64 3.04
N GLY A 148 18.29 8.51 4.36
CA GLY A 148 17.43 9.25 5.30
C GLY A 148 15.99 8.74 5.37
N CYS A 149 15.72 7.47 5.07
CA CYS A 149 14.38 6.90 5.30
C CYS A 149 14.01 6.98 6.78
N SER A 150 12.82 7.51 7.09
CA SER A 150 12.37 7.70 8.47
C SER A 150 11.83 6.43 9.11
N THR A 151 11.11 5.62 8.37
CA THR A 151 10.34 4.48 8.90
C THR A 151 10.61 3.20 8.11
N LEU A 152 10.80 2.10 8.82
CA LEU A 152 10.85 0.77 8.22
C LEU A 152 9.47 0.10 8.27
N VAL A 153 8.95 -0.30 7.11
CA VAL A 153 7.73 -1.11 6.99
C VAL A 153 8.12 -2.56 6.71
N PHE A 154 8.13 -3.39 7.75
CA PHE A 154 8.55 -4.76 7.63
C PHE A 154 7.35 -5.67 7.34
N THR A 155 7.36 -6.31 6.16
CA THR A 155 6.23 -7.08 5.64
C THR A 155 6.39 -8.56 5.94
N VAL A 156 5.47 -9.13 6.73
CA VAL A 156 5.55 -10.49 7.27
C VAL A 156 4.54 -11.47 6.68
N ASP A 157 3.56 -11.00 5.92
CA ASP A 157 2.51 -11.82 5.30
C ASP A 157 2.91 -12.48 3.97
N MET A 158 4.20 -12.44 3.61
CA MET A 158 4.74 -13.07 2.40
C MET A 158 5.91 -14.02 2.68
N PRO A 159 5.74 -15.03 3.53
CA PRO A 159 6.76 -16.07 3.69
C PRO A 159 6.88 -16.96 2.45
N VAL A 160 5.83 -17.02 1.64
CA VAL A 160 5.74 -17.69 0.34
C VAL A 160 4.89 -16.83 -0.61
N PRO A 161 5.07 -16.95 -1.93
CA PRO A 161 4.23 -16.23 -2.89
C PRO A 161 2.79 -16.77 -2.89
N GLY A 162 1.81 -15.90 -2.89
CA GLY A 162 0.39 -16.26 -3.05
C GLY A 162 0.08 -16.82 -4.44
N ALA A 163 -0.88 -17.71 -4.55
CA ALA A 163 -1.33 -18.29 -5.82
C ALA A 163 -2.21 -17.28 -6.59
N ARG A 164 -1.66 -16.65 -7.64
CA ARG A 164 -2.33 -15.60 -8.42
C ARG A 164 -2.66 -16.09 -9.82
N TYR A 165 -3.86 -16.63 -9.99
CA TYR A 165 -4.29 -17.20 -11.27
C TYR A 165 -4.30 -16.18 -12.41
N ARG A 166 -4.67 -14.94 -12.12
CA ARG A 166 -4.66 -13.86 -13.13
C ARG A 166 -3.27 -13.53 -13.66
N ASP A 167 -2.21 -13.70 -12.86
CA ASP A 167 -0.83 -13.45 -13.31
C ASP A 167 -0.44 -14.45 -14.42
N ALA A 168 -0.79 -15.71 -14.26
CA ALA A 168 -0.58 -16.73 -15.30
C ALA A 168 -1.47 -16.50 -16.53
N HIS A 169 -2.75 -16.22 -16.33
CA HIS A 169 -3.70 -16.00 -17.43
C HIS A 169 -3.40 -14.75 -18.23
N SER A 170 -2.89 -13.68 -17.60
CA SER A 170 -2.56 -12.44 -18.29
C SER A 170 -1.19 -12.43 -18.97
N GLY A 171 -0.30 -13.36 -18.64
CA GLY A 171 1.06 -13.43 -19.19
C GLY A 171 2.09 -12.69 -18.33
N MET A 172 1.76 -12.33 -17.10
CA MET A 172 2.77 -11.87 -16.13
C MET A 172 3.77 -12.99 -15.82
N SER A 173 3.25 -14.21 -15.68
CA SER A 173 4.02 -15.45 -15.48
C SER A 173 3.48 -16.59 -16.36
N GLY A 174 4.10 -17.78 -16.26
CA GLY A 174 3.64 -18.99 -16.94
C GLY A 174 4.21 -19.19 -18.35
N PRO A 175 3.70 -20.17 -19.11
CA PRO A 175 4.23 -20.52 -20.41
C PRO A 175 4.18 -19.37 -21.42
N ASN A 176 5.29 -19.19 -22.17
CA ASN A 176 5.41 -18.16 -23.21
C ASN A 176 5.15 -16.71 -22.71
N ALA A 177 5.32 -16.45 -21.40
CA ALA A 177 5.03 -15.16 -20.79
C ALA A 177 5.75 -14.00 -21.48
N ALA A 178 7.04 -14.15 -21.81
CA ALA A 178 7.81 -13.11 -22.51
C ALA A 178 7.22 -12.74 -23.87
N MET A 179 6.84 -13.72 -24.68
CA MET A 179 6.20 -13.51 -25.99
C MET A 179 4.83 -12.82 -25.83
N ARG A 180 4.03 -13.27 -24.86
CA ARG A 180 2.71 -12.68 -24.58
C ARG A 180 2.84 -11.21 -24.15
N ARG A 181 3.79 -10.89 -23.27
CA ARG A 181 4.08 -9.50 -22.85
C ARG A 181 4.52 -8.64 -24.03
N TYR A 182 5.41 -9.17 -24.88
CA TYR A 182 5.84 -8.46 -26.09
C TYR A 182 4.67 -8.11 -26.99
N MET A 183 3.82 -9.09 -27.34
CA MET A 183 2.65 -8.86 -28.18
C MET A 183 1.69 -7.83 -27.55
N GLN A 184 1.39 -7.96 -26.25
CA GLN A 184 0.53 -7.00 -25.57
C GLN A 184 1.11 -5.59 -25.59
N SER A 185 2.43 -5.43 -25.49
CA SER A 185 3.09 -4.13 -25.56
C SER A 185 2.94 -3.49 -26.94
N CYS A 186 2.94 -4.27 -28.03
CA CYS A 186 2.70 -3.76 -29.38
C CYS A 186 1.30 -3.13 -29.53
N PHE A 187 0.30 -3.65 -28.84
CA PHE A 187 -1.06 -3.09 -28.84
C PHE A 187 -1.25 -1.90 -27.88
N HIS A 188 -0.21 -1.53 -27.12
CA HIS A 188 -0.23 -0.40 -26.19
C HIS A 188 0.92 0.58 -26.50
N PRO A 189 0.93 1.23 -27.70
CA PRO A 189 2.07 2.00 -28.20
C PRO A 189 2.47 3.15 -27.28
N HIS A 190 1.51 3.82 -26.64
CA HIS A 190 1.80 4.87 -25.67
C HIS A 190 2.59 4.34 -24.48
N TRP A 191 2.18 3.19 -23.90
CA TRP A 191 2.92 2.56 -22.82
C TRP A 191 4.28 2.04 -23.29
N ALA A 192 4.32 1.39 -24.46
CA ALA A 192 5.55 0.85 -25.04
C ALA A 192 6.61 1.94 -25.26
N TRP A 193 6.20 3.12 -25.71
CA TRP A 193 7.10 4.25 -25.88
C TRP A 193 7.51 4.89 -24.55
N ASN A 194 6.54 5.37 -23.76
CA ASN A 194 6.83 6.15 -22.56
C ASN A 194 7.46 5.32 -21.42
N VAL A 195 6.96 4.12 -21.21
CA VAL A 195 7.43 3.24 -20.14
C VAL A 195 8.40 2.22 -20.70
N GLY A 196 7.98 1.46 -21.72
CA GLY A 196 8.77 0.37 -22.28
C GLY A 196 10.13 0.78 -22.80
N LEU A 197 10.23 1.90 -23.50
CA LEU A 197 11.49 2.40 -24.07
C LEU A 197 12.11 3.50 -23.21
N MET A 198 11.38 4.59 -22.98
CA MET A 198 11.89 5.80 -22.33
C MET A 198 11.94 5.69 -20.80
N GLY A 199 11.29 4.66 -20.21
CA GLY A 199 11.29 4.40 -18.75
C GLY A 199 12.42 3.49 -18.27
N ARG A 200 13.28 3.03 -19.18
CA ARG A 200 14.43 2.16 -18.81
C ARG A 200 15.40 2.84 -17.86
N PRO A 201 16.13 2.04 -17.06
CA PRO A 201 16.08 0.59 -16.93
C PRO A 201 14.83 0.10 -16.18
N HIS A 202 14.36 -1.12 -16.49
CA HIS A 202 13.26 -1.80 -15.77
C HIS A 202 13.81 -2.85 -14.81
N ASP A 203 14.94 -2.54 -14.22
CA ASP A 203 15.58 -3.37 -13.21
C ASP A 203 14.73 -3.41 -11.92
N LEU A 204 14.94 -4.42 -11.12
CA LEU A 204 14.61 -4.36 -9.70
C LEU A 204 15.67 -3.52 -9.01
N GLY A 205 15.49 -2.20 -8.98
CA GLY A 205 16.54 -1.24 -8.72
C GLY A 205 17.36 -1.52 -7.44
N ASN A 206 16.69 -1.94 -6.36
CA ASN A 206 17.36 -2.26 -5.11
C ASN A 206 18.16 -3.58 -5.19
N ILE A 207 17.63 -4.57 -5.89
CA ILE A 207 18.24 -5.91 -6.04
C ILE A 207 19.41 -5.84 -7.04
N SER A 208 19.23 -5.18 -8.18
CA SER A 208 20.29 -4.99 -9.18
C SER A 208 21.53 -4.33 -8.60
N LYS A 209 21.32 -3.32 -7.75
CA LYS A 209 22.40 -2.64 -7.04
C LYS A 209 23.20 -3.58 -6.12
N TYR A 210 22.51 -4.44 -5.39
CA TYR A 210 23.14 -5.43 -4.52
C TYR A 210 23.88 -6.49 -5.31
N LEU A 211 23.24 -7.04 -6.37
CA LEU A 211 23.83 -8.09 -7.19
C LEU A 211 24.94 -7.59 -8.13
N GLY A 212 25.09 -6.27 -8.31
CA GLY A 212 26.07 -5.66 -9.23
C GLY A 212 25.82 -5.99 -10.70
N LYS A 213 24.60 -6.40 -11.06
CA LYS A 213 24.20 -6.74 -12.44
C LYS A 213 22.77 -6.33 -12.72
N PRO A 214 22.42 -6.00 -13.99
CA PRO A 214 21.03 -5.77 -14.38
C PRO A 214 20.15 -6.98 -14.05
N THR A 215 18.92 -6.71 -13.65
CA THR A 215 17.86 -7.71 -13.44
C THR A 215 16.68 -7.40 -14.34
N GLY A 216 15.76 -8.35 -14.49
CA GLY A 216 14.56 -8.19 -15.28
C GLY A 216 13.34 -8.81 -14.59
N LEU A 217 12.22 -8.85 -15.31
CA LEU A 217 10.96 -9.37 -14.77
C LEU A 217 11.04 -10.89 -14.48
N GLU A 218 11.84 -11.64 -15.26
CA GLU A 218 12.10 -13.06 -15.01
C GLU A 218 12.91 -13.25 -13.73
N ASP A 219 13.90 -12.38 -13.49
CA ASP A 219 14.68 -12.39 -12.24
C ASP A 219 13.78 -12.05 -11.05
N TYR A 220 12.82 -11.13 -11.21
CA TYR A 220 11.84 -10.83 -10.17
C TYR A 220 11.11 -12.08 -9.69
N ILE A 221 10.56 -12.85 -10.62
CA ILE A 221 9.81 -14.06 -10.29
C ILE A 221 10.74 -15.12 -9.68
N GLY A 222 11.90 -15.35 -10.27
CA GLY A 222 12.86 -16.38 -9.85
C GLY A 222 13.56 -16.02 -8.54
N TRP A 223 14.14 -14.82 -8.44
CA TRP A 223 14.88 -14.40 -7.26
C TRP A 223 13.99 -14.27 -6.04
N LEU A 224 12.84 -13.62 -6.19
CA LEU A 224 11.91 -13.44 -5.09
C LEU A 224 11.34 -14.78 -4.59
N GLY A 225 10.93 -15.64 -5.53
CA GLY A 225 10.40 -16.96 -5.20
C GLY A 225 11.39 -17.85 -4.45
N SER A 226 12.70 -17.76 -4.76
CA SER A 226 13.76 -18.52 -4.08
C SER A 226 14.20 -17.89 -2.76
N ASN A 227 13.96 -16.59 -2.56
CA ASN A 227 14.44 -15.84 -1.40
C ASN A 227 13.42 -15.61 -0.30
N PHE A 228 12.12 -15.85 -0.52
CA PHE A 228 11.16 -15.83 0.58
C PHE A 228 11.52 -16.88 1.64
N ASP A 229 11.41 -16.50 2.91
CA ASP A 229 11.80 -17.31 4.05
C ASP A 229 10.60 -17.73 4.90
N PRO A 230 10.09 -18.96 4.72
CA PRO A 230 8.99 -19.46 5.54
C PRO A 230 9.42 -19.91 6.95
N SER A 231 10.70 -19.88 7.26
CA SER A 231 11.22 -20.34 8.56
C SER A 231 11.36 -19.22 9.61
N ILE A 232 11.10 -17.95 9.23
CA ILE A 232 11.30 -16.80 10.12
C ILE A 232 10.26 -16.77 11.24
N SER A 233 10.69 -16.36 12.42
CA SER A 233 9.87 -16.14 13.60
C SER A 233 10.14 -14.76 14.20
N TRP A 234 9.39 -14.36 15.24
CA TRP A 234 9.60 -13.08 15.94
C TRP A 234 11.04 -12.92 16.45
N LYS A 235 11.67 -14.00 16.90
CA LYS A 235 13.10 -14.01 17.30
C LYS A 235 14.05 -13.58 16.20
N ASP A 236 13.72 -13.96 14.97
CA ASP A 236 14.57 -13.64 13.82
C ASP A 236 14.50 -12.16 13.43
N LEU A 237 13.56 -11.40 14.00
CA LEU A 237 13.42 -9.98 13.77
C LEU A 237 14.26 -9.12 14.73
N GLU A 238 14.76 -9.68 15.84
CA GLU A 238 15.48 -8.93 16.88
C GLU A 238 16.67 -8.16 16.28
N TRP A 239 17.47 -8.81 15.42
CA TRP A 239 18.61 -8.15 14.77
C TRP A 239 18.20 -6.98 13.86
N ILE A 240 17.00 -7.02 13.27
CA ILE A 240 16.47 -5.91 12.44
C ILE A 240 16.15 -4.73 13.33
N ARG A 241 15.53 -4.98 14.48
CA ARG A 241 15.23 -3.94 15.47
C ARG A 241 16.50 -3.30 16.04
N GLU A 242 17.51 -4.12 16.34
CA GLU A 242 18.82 -3.63 16.78
C GLU A 242 19.53 -2.78 15.73
N PHE A 243 19.31 -3.12 14.46
CA PHE A 243 19.92 -2.41 13.33
C PHE A 243 19.18 -1.11 12.97
N TRP A 244 17.84 -1.08 13.11
CA TRP A 244 16.99 0.03 12.69
C TRP A 244 16.58 0.90 13.89
N ASP A 245 17.07 2.14 13.94
CA ASP A 245 16.87 3.04 15.08
C ASP A 245 15.55 3.84 15.00
N GLY A 246 14.96 3.99 13.81
CA GLY A 246 13.71 4.71 13.59
C GLY A 246 12.46 3.88 13.87
N PRO A 247 11.27 4.45 13.65
CA PRO A 247 10.01 3.72 13.73
C PRO A 247 10.01 2.46 12.86
N MET A 248 9.53 1.34 13.43
CA MET A 248 9.38 0.06 12.76
C MET A 248 7.92 -0.39 12.78
N VAL A 249 7.34 -0.60 11.60
CA VAL A 249 5.95 -0.96 11.39
C VAL A 249 5.87 -2.38 10.84
N ILE A 250 5.17 -3.28 11.53
CA ILE A 250 4.96 -4.66 11.07
C ILE A 250 3.71 -4.73 10.21
N LYS A 251 3.89 -5.07 8.93
CA LYS A 251 2.80 -5.12 7.95
C LYS A 251 2.34 -6.54 7.65
N GLY A 252 1.01 -6.75 7.64
CA GLY A 252 0.40 -8.04 7.30
C GLY A 252 -0.31 -8.69 8.49
N ILE A 253 -0.64 -7.93 9.52
CA ILE A 253 -1.31 -8.40 10.73
C ILE A 253 -2.82 -8.47 10.49
N LEU A 254 -3.44 -9.62 10.81
CA LEU A 254 -4.90 -9.84 10.72
C LEU A 254 -5.48 -10.48 11.98
N ASP A 255 -4.64 -10.84 12.95
CA ASP A 255 -5.04 -11.49 14.18
C ASP A 255 -4.67 -10.63 15.40
N PRO A 256 -5.54 -10.48 16.41
CA PRO A 256 -5.23 -9.75 17.64
C PRO A 256 -4.03 -10.30 18.44
N GLU A 257 -3.77 -11.61 18.38
CA GLU A 257 -2.60 -12.19 19.08
C GLU A 257 -1.29 -11.79 18.38
N ASP A 258 -1.25 -11.80 17.03
CA ASP A 258 -0.11 -11.30 16.29
C ASP A 258 0.13 -9.81 16.54
N ALA A 259 -0.94 -9.02 16.72
CA ALA A 259 -0.83 -7.61 17.10
C ALA A 259 -0.21 -7.44 18.50
N LYS A 260 -0.60 -8.26 19.48
CA LYS A 260 0.03 -8.28 20.81
C LYS A 260 1.49 -8.74 20.75
N ASP A 261 1.82 -9.68 19.86
CA ASP A 261 3.20 -10.09 19.63
C ASP A 261 4.04 -8.95 19.06
N ALA A 262 3.48 -8.15 18.15
CA ALA A 262 4.15 -6.95 17.64
C ALA A 262 4.42 -5.92 18.76
N VAL A 263 3.48 -5.73 19.69
CA VAL A 263 3.70 -4.89 20.89
C VAL A 263 4.81 -5.47 21.76
N ARG A 264 4.77 -6.78 22.08
CA ARG A 264 5.81 -7.47 22.88
C ARG A 264 7.19 -7.38 22.23
N PHE A 265 7.24 -7.44 20.91
CA PHE A 265 8.47 -7.28 20.14
C PHE A 265 9.04 -5.84 20.19
N GLY A 266 8.24 -4.85 20.56
CA GLY A 266 8.64 -3.45 20.58
C GLY A 266 8.57 -2.75 19.21
N ALA A 267 7.63 -3.17 18.38
CA ALA A 267 7.30 -2.44 17.15
C ALA A 267 6.58 -1.12 17.48
N ASP A 268 6.82 -0.09 16.66
CA ASP A 268 6.19 1.23 16.84
C ASP A 268 4.80 1.31 16.17
N GLY A 269 4.54 0.42 15.22
CA GLY A 269 3.28 0.35 14.50
C GLY A 269 2.99 -1.02 13.89
N ILE A 270 1.73 -1.24 13.55
CA ILE A 270 1.27 -2.36 12.74
C ILE A 270 0.47 -1.86 11.54
N VAL A 271 0.46 -2.62 10.45
CA VAL A 271 -0.53 -2.43 9.37
C VAL A 271 -1.47 -3.63 9.38
N VAL A 272 -2.74 -3.37 9.71
CA VAL A 272 -3.82 -4.35 9.54
C VAL A 272 -4.05 -4.52 8.03
N SER A 273 -3.65 -5.69 7.53
CA SER A 273 -3.50 -5.92 6.09
C SER A 273 -3.63 -7.40 5.74
N ASN A 274 -4.37 -7.70 4.68
CA ASN A 274 -4.35 -9.00 4.00
C ASN A 274 -3.63 -8.92 2.64
N HIS A 275 -2.67 -7.97 2.52
CA HIS A 275 -1.93 -7.71 1.28
C HIS A 275 -2.84 -7.38 0.09
N GLY A 276 -3.99 -6.78 0.36
CA GLY A 276 -5.00 -6.48 -0.67
C GLY A 276 -5.66 -7.72 -1.27
N GLY A 277 -5.76 -8.83 -0.53
CA GLY A 277 -6.30 -10.09 -1.01
C GLY A 277 -5.38 -10.81 -2.00
N ARG A 278 -4.05 -10.63 -1.88
CA ARG A 278 -3.05 -11.17 -2.83
C ARG A 278 -2.26 -12.35 -2.28
N GLN A 279 -2.49 -12.75 -1.02
CA GLN A 279 -1.78 -13.82 -0.33
C GLN A 279 -2.73 -14.99 -0.03
N LEU A 280 -3.33 -15.06 1.13
CA LEU A 280 -4.30 -16.09 1.49
C LEU A 280 -5.70 -15.61 1.13
N ASP A 281 -6.41 -16.36 0.28
CA ASP A 281 -7.81 -16.09 -0.02
C ASP A 281 -8.72 -16.74 1.03
N GLY A 282 -9.86 -16.13 1.31
CA GLY A 282 -10.80 -16.61 2.33
C GLY A 282 -10.57 -16.06 3.74
N VAL A 283 -9.57 -15.20 3.95
CA VAL A 283 -9.36 -14.50 5.22
C VAL A 283 -10.33 -13.33 5.39
N LEU A 284 -10.38 -12.76 6.60
CA LEU A 284 -11.17 -11.56 6.87
C LEU A 284 -10.70 -10.37 6.01
N SER A 285 -11.63 -9.51 5.65
CA SER A 285 -11.27 -8.18 5.17
C SER A 285 -10.59 -7.38 6.28
N SER A 286 -9.69 -6.45 5.92
CA SER A 286 -9.04 -5.59 6.92
C SER A 286 -10.06 -4.78 7.73
N ALA A 287 -11.18 -4.38 7.12
CA ALA A 287 -12.25 -3.68 7.84
C ALA A 287 -12.91 -4.53 8.94
N ARG A 288 -12.98 -5.85 8.76
CA ARG A 288 -13.50 -6.76 9.80
C ARG A 288 -12.44 -7.18 10.82
N ALA A 289 -11.18 -7.26 10.42
CA ALA A 289 -10.09 -7.61 11.31
C ALA A 289 -9.68 -6.44 12.24
N LEU A 290 -9.87 -5.20 11.77
CA LEU A 290 -9.40 -4.01 12.47
C LEU A 290 -10.02 -3.77 13.86
N PRO A 291 -11.35 -3.85 14.09
CA PRO A 291 -11.92 -3.57 15.42
C PRO A 291 -11.37 -4.46 16.54
N PRO A 292 -11.35 -5.80 16.44
CA PRO A 292 -10.80 -6.63 17.51
C PRO A 292 -9.29 -6.44 17.71
N ILE A 293 -8.54 -6.08 16.67
CA ILE A 293 -7.12 -5.72 16.78
C ILE A 293 -6.99 -4.39 17.53
N ALA A 294 -7.78 -3.39 17.16
CA ALA A 294 -7.77 -2.10 17.85
C ALA A 294 -8.14 -2.25 19.34
N ASP A 295 -9.18 -3.02 19.65
CA ASP A 295 -9.57 -3.30 21.04
C ASP A 295 -8.42 -3.97 21.85
N ALA A 296 -7.59 -4.78 21.18
CA ALA A 296 -6.52 -5.51 21.83
C ALA A 296 -5.25 -4.67 22.09
N VAL A 297 -4.93 -3.68 21.25
CA VAL A 297 -3.61 -3.01 21.27
C VAL A 297 -3.64 -1.49 21.09
N LYS A 298 -4.83 -0.86 21.00
CA LYS A 298 -4.93 0.60 20.81
C LYS A 298 -4.40 1.34 22.04
N GLY A 299 -3.47 2.24 21.80
CA GLY A 299 -2.77 2.98 22.83
C GLY A 299 -1.36 2.45 23.12
N ASP A 300 -1.11 1.17 22.85
CA ASP A 300 0.20 0.55 23.03
C ASP A 300 1.07 0.65 21.78
N ILE A 301 0.44 0.73 20.60
CA ILE A 301 1.11 0.75 19.28
C ILE A 301 0.28 1.57 18.29
N LYS A 302 0.91 2.15 17.26
CA LYS A 302 0.20 2.81 16.16
C LYS A 302 -0.43 1.79 15.22
N ILE A 303 -1.70 1.99 14.87
CA ILE A 303 -2.47 1.09 14.01
C ILE A 303 -2.69 1.74 12.65
N LEU A 304 -2.02 1.23 11.64
CA LEU A 304 -2.29 1.57 10.24
C LEU A 304 -3.20 0.50 9.64
N ALA A 305 -3.95 0.85 8.59
CA ALA A 305 -4.79 -0.13 7.88
C ALA A 305 -4.70 0.08 6.37
N ASP A 306 -4.69 -1.03 5.63
CA ASP A 306 -4.81 -1.02 4.17
C ASP A 306 -5.86 -2.03 3.69
N SER A 307 -5.88 -2.31 2.42
CA SER A 307 -6.77 -3.26 1.74
C SER A 307 -8.22 -2.78 1.59
N GLY A 308 -8.59 -2.48 0.36
CA GLY A 308 -9.96 -2.10 -0.01
C GLY A 308 -10.22 -0.59 -0.13
N ILE A 309 -9.40 0.26 0.44
CA ILE A 309 -9.56 1.72 0.46
C ILE A 309 -9.45 2.29 -0.96
N ARG A 310 -10.48 3.07 -1.38
CA ARG A 310 -10.56 3.69 -2.71
C ARG A 310 -10.85 5.18 -2.71
N ASN A 311 -11.40 5.71 -1.61
CA ASN A 311 -11.90 7.07 -1.51
C ASN A 311 -11.74 7.60 -0.08
N GLY A 312 -12.03 8.89 0.13
CA GLY A 312 -11.94 9.53 1.44
C GLY A 312 -12.97 9.02 2.44
N LEU A 313 -14.11 8.55 1.97
CA LEU A 313 -15.13 7.94 2.83
C LEU A 313 -14.62 6.61 3.43
N ASP A 314 -13.89 5.81 2.66
CA ASP A 314 -13.27 4.58 3.14
C ASP A 314 -12.18 4.87 4.19
N VAL A 315 -11.42 5.96 4.01
CA VAL A 315 -10.46 6.42 5.03
C VAL A 315 -11.17 6.73 6.34
N VAL A 316 -12.25 7.54 6.32
CA VAL A 316 -13.02 7.89 7.52
C VAL A 316 -13.61 6.64 8.18
N ARG A 317 -14.08 5.66 7.41
CA ARG A 317 -14.56 4.38 7.96
C ARG A 317 -13.47 3.61 8.69
N MET A 318 -12.28 3.49 8.09
CA MET A 318 -11.15 2.78 8.72
C MET A 318 -10.68 3.48 10.00
N LEU A 319 -10.63 4.81 10.01
CA LEU A 319 -10.31 5.58 11.22
C LEU A 319 -11.36 5.32 12.31
N ALA A 320 -12.64 5.36 11.97
CA ALA A 320 -13.73 5.07 12.90
C ALA A 320 -13.72 3.63 13.45
N LEU A 321 -13.16 2.68 12.68
CA LEU A 321 -12.93 1.29 13.11
C LEU A 321 -11.70 1.12 14.00
N GLY A 322 -10.88 2.16 14.19
CA GLY A 322 -9.77 2.17 15.12
C GLY A 322 -8.37 2.36 14.52
N ALA A 323 -8.23 2.56 13.22
CA ALA A 323 -6.95 2.94 12.63
C ALA A 323 -6.53 4.36 13.01
N ASP A 324 -5.23 4.60 13.13
CA ASP A 324 -4.65 5.94 13.25
C ASP A 324 -4.37 6.55 11.87
N THR A 325 -4.07 5.72 10.87
CA THR A 325 -3.73 6.13 9.50
C THR A 325 -4.08 5.03 8.51
N CYS A 326 -4.38 5.41 7.27
CA CYS A 326 -4.68 4.50 6.17
C CYS A 326 -3.55 4.45 5.16
N MET A 327 -3.35 3.29 4.53
CA MET A 327 -2.38 3.15 3.44
C MET A 327 -3.08 2.82 2.12
N LEU A 328 -2.77 3.59 1.08
CA LEU A 328 -3.33 3.42 -0.26
C LEU A 328 -2.40 2.57 -1.12
N GLY A 329 -2.90 1.45 -1.64
CA GLY A 329 -2.19 0.60 -2.60
C GLY A 329 -2.72 0.81 -4.03
N ARG A 330 -3.65 -0.05 -4.46
CA ARG A 330 -4.17 -0.03 -5.84
C ARG A 330 -4.69 1.33 -6.30
N ALA A 331 -5.31 2.11 -5.41
CA ALA A 331 -5.90 3.39 -5.78
C ALA A 331 -4.87 4.32 -6.41
N PHE A 332 -3.70 4.51 -5.78
CA PHE A 332 -2.67 5.38 -6.35
C PHE A 332 -2.01 4.78 -7.60
N VAL A 333 -1.85 3.44 -7.66
CA VAL A 333 -1.25 2.80 -8.85
C VAL A 333 -2.17 2.88 -10.07
N TYR A 334 -3.50 2.83 -9.88
CA TYR A 334 -4.44 3.10 -10.97
C TYR A 334 -4.29 4.53 -11.48
N ALA A 335 -4.22 5.50 -10.58
CA ALA A 335 -4.04 6.90 -10.94
C ALA A 335 -2.70 7.14 -11.65
N LEU A 336 -1.63 6.53 -11.14
CA LEU A 336 -0.29 6.57 -11.75
C LEU A 336 -0.30 5.96 -13.16
N GLY A 337 -0.87 4.77 -13.33
CA GLY A 337 -0.97 4.08 -14.62
C GLY A 337 -1.86 4.83 -15.63
N ALA A 338 -2.85 5.54 -15.16
CA ALA A 338 -3.76 6.33 -16.00
C ALA A 338 -3.16 7.67 -16.42
N ALA A 339 -2.49 8.40 -15.50
CA ALA A 339 -2.10 9.79 -15.74
C ALA A 339 -0.76 10.19 -15.09
N GLY A 340 0.08 9.22 -14.71
CA GLY A 340 1.38 9.51 -14.09
C GLY A 340 1.25 10.20 -12.73
N GLY A 341 2.25 10.99 -12.35
CA GLY A 341 2.28 11.71 -11.06
C GLY A 341 1.13 12.71 -10.89
N GLU A 342 0.68 13.34 -11.98
CA GLU A 342 -0.50 14.21 -11.95
C GLU A 342 -1.76 13.43 -11.55
N GLY A 343 -1.92 12.22 -12.06
CA GLY A 343 -3.01 11.33 -11.65
C GLY A 343 -2.98 11.02 -10.15
N VAL A 344 -1.79 10.76 -9.59
CA VAL A 344 -1.63 10.52 -8.16
C VAL A 344 -1.99 11.79 -7.35
N SER A 345 -1.48 12.95 -7.75
CA SER A 345 -1.82 14.22 -7.09
C SER A 345 -3.32 14.49 -7.10
N ASN A 346 -3.97 14.32 -8.25
CA ASN A 346 -5.41 14.52 -8.38
C ASN A 346 -6.22 13.51 -7.54
N LEU A 347 -5.80 12.25 -7.45
CA LEU A 347 -6.42 11.27 -6.57
C LEU A 347 -6.34 11.69 -5.10
N LEU A 348 -5.18 12.18 -4.67
CA LEU A 348 -4.98 12.64 -3.29
C LEU A 348 -5.87 13.85 -2.96
N GLU A 349 -6.08 14.76 -3.93
CA GLU A 349 -7.02 15.86 -3.77
C GLU A 349 -8.49 15.41 -3.72
N LEU A 350 -8.86 14.38 -4.48
CA LEU A 350 -10.19 13.78 -4.39
C LEU A 350 -10.43 13.19 -3.00
N ILE A 351 -9.48 12.41 -2.49
CA ILE A 351 -9.56 11.81 -1.16
C ILE A 351 -9.67 12.86 -0.07
N ASP A 352 -8.87 13.94 -0.13
CA ASP A 352 -8.97 15.07 0.81
C ASP A 352 -10.38 15.66 0.82
N LYS A 353 -10.92 16.00 -0.35
CA LYS A 353 -12.26 16.55 -0.50
C LYS A 353 -13.34 15.62 0.05
N GLU A 354 -13.27 14.33 -0.27
CA GLU A 354 -14.22 13.31 0.18
C GLU A 354 -14.17 13.14 1.71
N MET A 355 -12.97 13.15 2.30
CA MET A 355 -12.79 13.12 3.76
C MET A 355 -13.44 14.35 4.41
N ARG A 356 -13.21 15.56 3.88
CA ARG A 356 -13.83 16.79 4.40
C ARG A 356 -15.34 16.71 4.37
N VAL A 357 -15.92 16.20 3.28
CA VAL A 357 -17.38 15.98 3.19
C VAL A 357 -17.86 14.99 4.23
N ALA A 358 -17.20 13.84 4.37
CA ALA A 358 -17.58 12.82 5.32
C ALA A 358 -17.47 13.33 6.77
N MET A 359 -16.39 14.01 7.12
CA MET A 359 -16.18 14.59 8.45
C MET A 359 -17.21 15.70 8.75
N THR A 360 -17.51 16.56 7.78
CA THR A 360 -18.55 17.59 7.93
C THR A 360 -19.90 16.96 8.24
N LEU A 361 -20.26 15.90 7.52
CA LEU A 361 -21.56 15.25 7.67
C LEU A 361 -21.64 14.29 8.87
N THR A 362 -20.53 13.93 9.47
CA THR A 362 -20.46 13.16 10.74
C THR A 362 -20.23 14.04 11.96
N GLY A 363 -19.89 15.32 11.76
CA GLY A 363 -19.64 16.28 12.83
C GLY A 363 -18.25 16.15 13.47
N ALA A 364 -17.32 15.45 12.82
CA ALA A 364 -15.92 15.31 13.27
C ALA A 364 -15.10 16.49 12.75
N LYS A 365 -14.56 17.35 13.63
CA LYS A 365 -13.76 18.53 13.26
C LYS A 365 -12.31 18.20 13.02
N THR A 366 -11.80 17.22 13.74
CA THR A 366 -10.41 16.75 13.67
C THR A 366 -10.37 15.26 13.45
N ILE A 367 -9.20 14.72 13.10
CA ILE A 367 -9.01 13.28 12.95
C ILE A 367 -9.27 12.55 14.28
N ALA A 368 -8.93 13.17 15.41
CA ALA A 368 -9.17 12.60 16.75
C ALA A 368 -10.66 12.44 17.09
N ASP A 369 -11.54 13.22 16.46
CA ASP A 369 -13.00 13.13 16.65
C ASP A 369 -13.62 11.95 15.88
N ILE A 370 -12.88 11.35 14.96
CA ILE A 370 -13.32 10.17 14.20
C ILE A 370 -13.14 8.93 15.08
N THR A 371 -14.20 8.57 15.80
CA THR A 371 -14.25 7.39 16.70
C THR A 371 -15.34 6.43 16.25
N SER A 372 -15.49 5.31 16.95
CA SER A 372 -16.58 4.36 16.73
C SER A 372 -17.98 5.00 16.86
N ASP A 373 -18.11 6.15 17.52
CA ASP A 373 -19.36 6.91 17.62
C ASP A 373 -19.78 7.55 16.28
N CYS A 374 -18.86 7.65 15.34
CA CYS A 374 -19.16 8.01 13.96
C CYS A 374 -19.83 6.88 13.16
N LEU A 375 -19.90 5.67 13.72
CA LEU A 375 -20.53 4.51 13.09
C LEU A 375 -21.97 4.30 13.60
N VAL A 376 -22.82 3.79 12.72
CA VAL A 376 -24.14 3.30 13.12
C VAL A 376 -23.96 1.89 13.68
N LYS A 377 -24.34 1.69 14.95
CA LYS A 377 -24.46 0.36 15.53
C LYS A 377 -25.75 -0.26 14.99
N LEU A 378 -25.64 -1.10 13.96
CA LEU A 378 -26.79 -1.87 13.49
C LEU A 378 -27.12 -2.93 14.57
N GLU A 379 -28.32 -2.89 15.14
CA GLU A 379 -28.84 -3.98 15.96
C GLU A 379 -28.88 -5.25 15.10
N LYS A 380 -28.60 -6.40 15.70
CA LYS A 380 -28.46 -7.71 15.01
C LYS A 380 -29.70 -8.12 14.22
N GLU A 381 -30.84 -7.45 14.40
CA GLU A 381 -32.14 -7.80 13.80
C GLU A 381 -32.39 -7.28 12.37
N LEU A 382 -31.49 -6.43 11.83
CA LEU A 382 -31.62 -5.92 10.45
C LEU A 382 -30.74 -6.66 9.43
N VAL A 383 -30.12 -7.76 9.82
CA VAL A 383 -29.29 -8.61 8.95
C VAL A 383 -29.91 -10.00 8.91
N GLY A 384 -31.13 -10.07 8.38
CA GLY A 384 -31.79 -11.30 7.99
C GLY A 384 -31.52 -11.64 6.52
#